data_8ac522076fc8c7942e73ceef1a4014f0
#
_entry.id   8ac522076fc8c7942e73ceef1a4014f0
#
_cell.length_a   1.000
_cell.length_b   1.000
_cell.length_c   1.000
_cell.angle_alpha   90.00
_cell.angle_beta   90.00
_cell.angle_gamma   90.00
#
_symmetry.space_group_name_H-M   'P 1'
#
loop_
_entity.id
_entity.type
_entity.pdbx_description
1 polymer ?
#
loop_
_entity_poly.entity_id
_entity_poly.type
_entity_poly.pdbx_seq_one_letter_code
_entity_poly.pdbx_strand_id
1 'polypeptide(L)'
;MKALVCLFTTALLLASEANAGTFRCESKLVSLGDRSVEVQRKCGDPASRSFIGYTETSSGRQEMQTEEWVYGPSNGMYYYLRFVGGRLNQIDSKRD
;
A
#
# COMPACT_ATOMS: atom_id res chain seq x y z
N MET A 1 -43.45 24.92 -17.75
CA MET A 1 -43.09 24.61 -17.68
C MET A 1 -42.42 23.93 -17.43
N LYS A 2 -41.98 23.57 -17.28
CA LYS A 2 -41.38 23.01 -17.17
C LYS A 2 -40.48 22.55 -16.78
N ALA A 3 -39.93 22.19 -16.66
CA ALA A 3 -39.20 21.78 -16.35
C ALA A 3 -38.42 21.20 -16.08
N LEU A 4 -37.97 20.91 -15.99
CA LEU A 4 -37.19 20.32 -15.79
C LEU A 4 -36.29 19.92 -15.38
N VAL A 5 -35.79 19.49 -15.26
CA VAL A 5 -35.09 19.08 -14.93
C VAL A 5 -34.17 18.55 -14.63
N CYS A 6 -33.66 18.29 -14.58
CA CYS A 6 -32.81 17.82 -14.35
C CYS A 6 -32.04 17.28 -13.85
N LEU A 7 -31.67 16.88 -13.72
CA LEU A 7 -31.02 16.27 -13.30
C LEU A 7 -30.08 15.81 -13.08
N PHE A 8 -29.46 15.50 -12.90
CA PHE A 8 -28.57 15.07 -12.69
C PHE A 8 -27.92 14.48 -12.19
N THR A 9 -27.51 14.04 -12.12
CA THR A 9 -27.05 13.35 -11.80
C THR A 9 -26.04 13.12 -11.40
N THR A 10 -25.48 12.89 -11.35
CA THR A 10 -24.50 12.74 -10.92
C THR A 10 -23.87 11.78 -10.56
N ALA A 11 -23.44 11.30 -10.56
CA ALA A 11 -22.86 10.31 -10.34
C ALA A 11 -21.70 10.13 -9.75
N LEU A 12 -21.25 9.86 -9.56
CA LEU A 12 -20.31 9.58 -9.12
C LEU A 12 -19.55 8.71 -8.91
N LEU A 13 -18.92 8.34 -8.87
CA LEU A 13 -18.25 7.54 -8.79
C LEU A 13 -17.29 7.32 -8.27
N LEU A 14 -16.72 6.89 -8.01
CA LEU A 14 -15.91 6.60 -7.49
C LEU A 14 -15.04 5.87 -7.48
N ALA A 15 -14.52 5.51 -7.56
CA ALA A 15 -13.61 5.08 -7.78
C ALA A 15 -12.83 4.57 -6.92
N SER A 16 -12.42 4.07 -6.61
CA SER A 16 -11.82 3.53 -5.81
C SER A 16 -10.66 3.11 -5.89
N GLU A 17 -9.96 3.21 -5.78
CA GLU A 17 -8.93 2.93 -5.82
C GLU A 17 -8.43 2.09 -5.20
N ALA A 18 -8.32 1.52 -5.42
CA ALA A 18 -7.86 0.57 -5.03
C ALA A 18 -6.70 0.58 -4.33
N ASN A 19 -5.89 0.89 -4.41
CA ASN A 19 -4.83 0.79 -3.84
C ASN A 19 -4.70 1.27 -2.79
N ALA A 20 -4.86 1.42 -2.57
CA ALA A 20 -4.82 1.86 -1.69
C ALA A 20 -3.86 2.20 -0.83
N GLY A 21 -3.86 2.88 0.06
CA GLY A 21 -2.85 3.20 0.99
C GLY A 21 -2.96 2.43 2.27
N THR A 22 -3.68 1.34 2.28
CA THR A 22 -3.86 0.61 3.52
C THR A 22 -3.83 -0.89 3.30
N PHE A 23 -3.48 -1.60 4.37
CA PHE A 23 -3.44 -3.04 4.39
C PHE A 23 -3.87 -3.47 5.78
N ARG A 24 -4.76 -4.43 5.85
CA ARG A 24 -5.30 -4.85 7.14
C ARG A 24 -4.74 -6.20 7.54
N CYS A 25 -4.20 -6.26 8.74
CA CYS A 25 -3.74 -7.51 9.35
C CYS A 25 -4.71 -7.84 10.45
N GLU A 26 -5.59 -8.80 10.19
CA GLU A 26 -6.61 -9.14 11.16
C GLU A 26 -7.42 -7.87 11.44
N SER A 27 -7.37 -7.36 12.65
CA SER A 27 -8.14 -6.17 13.00
C SER A 27 -7.31 -4.90 13.00
N LYS A 28 -6.03 -5.00 12.61
CA LYS A 28 -5.14 -3.85 12.69
C LYS A 28 -4.87 -3.30 11.31
N LEU A 29 -4.80 -2.00 11.23
CA LEU A 29 -4.66 -1.33 9.96
C LEU A 29 -3.26 -0.78 9.79
N VAL A 30 -2.69 -1.05 8.63
CA VAL A 30 -1.39 -0.54 8.23
C VAL A 30 -1.61 0.47 7.12
N SER A 31 -0.95 1.61 7.19
CA SER A 31 -1.13 2.68 6.22
C SER A 31 0.20 3.12 5.66
N LEU A 32 0.16 3.76 4.51
CA LEU A 32 1.36 4.36 3.93
C LEU A 32 1.94 5.33 4.93
N GLY A 33 3.26 5.31 5.04
CA GLY A 33 3.96 6.13 6.00
C GLY A 33 4.27 5.45 7.30
N ASP A 34 3.65 4.31 7.57
CA ASP A 34 3.93 3.57 8.80
C ASP A 34 5.36 3.07 8.79
N ARG A 35 5.96 3.01 9.95
CA ARG A 35 7.31 2.50 10.07
C ARG A 35 7.30 0.98 10.00
N SER A 36 8.38 0.42 9.48
CA SER A 36 8.46 -1.03 9.34
C SER A 36 8.31 -1.73 10.69
N VAL A 37 8.85 -1.13 11.76
CA VAL A 37 8.73 -1.74 13.07
C VAL A 37 7.28 -1.76 13.54
N GLU A 38 6.50 -0.77 13.14
CA GLU A 38 5.09 -0.75 13.48
C GLU A 38 4.34 -1.81 12.72
N VAL A 39 4.67 -1.97 11.44
CA VAL A 39 4.02 -2.97 10.62
C VAL A 39 4.29 -4.36 11.19
N GLN A 40 5.53 -4.60 11.60
CA GLN A 40 5.86 -5.89 12.18
C GLN A 40 5.14 -6.12 13.48
N ARG A 41 4.98 -5.08 14.27
CA ARG A 41 4.28 -5.21 15.54
C ARG A 41 2.80 -5.54 15.31
N LYS A 42 2.21 -4.95 14.28
CA LYS A 42 0.80 -5.17 13.98
C LYS A 42 0.54 -6.48 13.27
N CYS A 43 1.44 -6.86 12.38
CA CYS A 43 1.20 -7.97 11.46
C CYS A 43 2.08 -9.18 11.69
N GLY A 44 3.07 -9.06 12.56
CA GLY A 44 4.00 -10.15 12.78
C GLY A 44 5.01 -10.22 11.66
N ASP A 45 5.75 -11.32 11.61
CA ASP A 45 6.79 -11.49 10.61
C ASP A 45 6.18 -11.71 9.23
N PRO A 46 6.73 -11.08 8.22
CA PRO A 46 6.26 -11.36 6.86
C PRO A 46 6.73 -12.73 6.39
N ALA A 47 6.09 -13.22 5.34
CA ALA A 47 6.50 -14.47 4.74
C ALA A 47 7.90 -14.36 4.15
N SER A 48 8.24 -13.17 3.65
CA SER A 48 9.59 -12.96 3.14
C SER A 48 9.94 -11.48 3.20
N ARG A 49 11.24 -11.21 3.20
CA ARG A 49 11.78 -9.87 3.13
C ARG A 49 12.87 -9.87 2.10
N SER A 50 12.90 -8.85 1.27
CA SER A 50 13.92 -8.73 0.23
C SER A 50 14.46 -7.32 0.20
N PHE A 51 15.76 -7.23 0.13
CA PHE A 51 16.40 -5.94 -0.10
C PHE A 51 16.30 -5.65 -1.59
N ILE A 52 15.72 -4.51 -1.94
CA ILE A 52 15.51 -4.16 -3.34
C ILE A 52 16.66 -3.30 -3.85
N GLY A 53 17.11 -2.35 -3.06
CA GLY A 53 18.15 -1.45 -3.49
C GLY A 53 18.08 -0.16 -2.72
N TYR A 54 18.63 0.88 -3.32
CA TYR A 54 18.63 2.21 -2.71
C TYR A 54 17.95 3.19 -3.63
N THR A 55 17.33 4.20 -3.04
CA THR A 55 16.90 5.34 -3.84
C THR A 55 18.13 6.14 -4.22
N GLU A 56 18.01 6.92 -5.28
CA GLU A 56 19.10 7.75 -5.73
C GLU A 56 18.67 9.19 -5.87
N THR A 57 19.57 10.10 -5.56
CA THR A 57 19.33 11.51 -5.81
C THR A 57 19.60 11.79 -7.28
N SER A 58 19.28 13.00 -7.70
CA SER A 58 19.55 13.40 -9.08
C SER A 58 21.04 13.42 -9.37
N SER A 59 21.88 13.47 -8.35
CA SER A 59 23.31 13.40 -8.56
C SER A 59 23.86 11.98 -8.51
N GLY A 60 22.99 10.99 -8.40
CA GLY A 60 23.39 9.60 -8.39
C GLY A 60 23.81 9.06 -7.05
N ARG A 61 23.59 9.82 -5.99
CA ARG A 61 23.98 9.38 -4.66
C ARG A 61 22.91 8.46 -4.08
N GLN A 62 23.33 7.34 -3.53
CA GLN A 62 22.42 6.43 -2.86
C GLN A 62 22.01 7.02 -1.51
N GLU A 63 20.73 6.96 -1.22
CA GLU A 63 20.25 7.58 0.01
C GLU A 63 19.47 6.66 0.92
N MET A 64 18.39 6.11 0.45
CA MET A 64 17.53 5.36 1.35
C MET A 64 17.38 3.94 0.86
N GLN A 65 17.43 3.03 1.80
CA GLN A 65 17.30 1.61 1.54
C GLN A 65 15.85 1.28 1.21
N THR A 66 15.67 0.44 0.21
CA THR A 66 14.34 -0.03 -0.19
C THR A 66 14.23 -1.52 0.08
N GLU A 67 13.15 -1.90 0.73
CA GLU A 67 12.91 -3.27 1.14
C GLU A 67 11.50 -3.66 0.76
N GLU A 68 11.31 -4.92 0.44
CA GLU A 68 9.97 -5.41 0.16
C GLU A 68 9.63 -6.55 1.10
N TRP A 69 8.49 -6.46 1.74
CA TRP A 69 7.99 -7.52 2.61
C TRP A 69 6.76 -8.12 1.96
N VAL A 70 6.61 -9.43 2.10
CA VAL A 70 5.46 -10.14 1.55
C VAL A 70 4.69 -10.76 2.68
N TYR A 71 3.40 -10.47 2.73
CA TYR A 71 2.49 -11.08 3.68
C TYR A 71 1.48 -11.93 2.92
N GLY A 72 1.13 -13.03 3.50
CA GLY A 72 0.14 -13.90 2.91
C GLY A 72 0.68 -15.30 2.72
N PRO A 73 -0.07 -16.17 2.08
CA PRO A 73 -1.35 -15.89 1.46
C PRO A 73 -2.47 -15.75 2.49
N SER A 74 -3.41 -14.91 2.15
CA SER A 74 -4.57 -14.70 2.97
C SER A 74 -5.75 -14.70 2.03
N ASN A 75 -6.58 -15.72 2.09
CA ASN A 75 -7.67 -15.89 1.14
C ASN A 75 -7.18 -15.87 -0.30
N GLY A 76 -6.02 -16.47 -0.52
CA GLY A 76 -5.44 -16.54 -1.86
C GLY A 76 -4.77 -15.27 -2.32
N MET A 77 -4.57 -14.32 -1.43
CA MET A 77 -3.94 -13.07 -1.79
C MET A 77 -2.61 -12.89 -1.10
N TYR A 78 -1.66 -12.36 -1.83
CA TYR A 78 -0.39 -11.93 -1.27
C TYR A 78 -0.36 -10.42 -1.28
N TYR A 79 0.28 -9.85 -0.27
CA TYR A 79 0.42 -8.41 -0.14
C TYR A 79 1.90 -8.06 -0.12
N TYR A 80 2.26 -7.12 -0.97
CA TYR A 80 3.64 -6.70 -1.15
C TYR A 80 3.79 -5.29 -0.63
N LEU A 81 4.54 -5.17 0.44
CA LEU A 81 4.72 -3.89 1.12
C LEU A 81 6.13 -3.41 0.86
N ARG A 82 6.25 -2.27 0.23
CA ARG A 82 7.57 -1.72 -0.06
C ARG A 82 7.88 -0.59 0.88
N PHE A 83 9.00 -0.72 1.57
CA PHE A 83 9.47 0.27 2.53
C PHE A 83 10.65 1.02 1.94
N VAL A 84 10.62 2.33 2.07
CA VAL A 84 11.72 3.17 1.63
C VAL A 84 12.19 3.93 2.87
N GLY A 85 13.44 3.72 3.25
CA GLY A 85 13.97 4.35 4.44
C GLY A 85 13.23 3.94 5.70
N GLY A 86 12.68 2.72 5.70
CA GLY A 86 11.99 2.22 6.88
C GLY A 86 10.54 2.66 6.98
N ARG A 87 10.01 3.33 5.97
CA ARG A 87 8.61 3.75 5.97
C ARG A 87 7.88 3.15 4.80
N LEU A 88 6.66 2.74 5.06
CA LEU A 88 5.84 2.09 4.04
C LEU A 88 5.52 3.08 2.94
N ASN A 89 5.91 2.74 1.72
CA ASN A 89 5.78 3.62 0.58
C ASN A 89 4.78 3.12 -0.45
N GLN A 90 4.54 1.83 -0.47
CA GLN A 90 3.71 1.25 -1.52
C GLN A 90 3.14 -0.06 -1.04
N ILE A 91 1.88 -0.30 -1.38
CA ILE A 91 1.21 -1.55 -1.04
C ILE A 91 0.59 -2.08 -2.33
N ASP A 92 0.99 -3.29 -2.69
CA ASP A 92 0.41 -3.97 -3.84
C ASP A 92 -0.16 -5.30 -3.38
N SER A 93 -1.11 -5.81 -4.12
CA SER A 93 -1.64 -7.12 -3.83
C SER A 93 -1.75 -7.92 -5.10
N LYS A 94 -1.62 -9.23 -4.97
CA LYS A 94 -1.72 -10.12 -6.08
C LYS A 94 -2.41 -11.39 -5.65
N ARG A 95 -3.25 -11.89 -6.52
CA ARG A 95 -3.87 -13.17 -6.28
C ARG A 95 -2.90 -14.29 -6.64
N ASP A 96 -2.87 -15.27 -5.79
CA ASP A 96 -2.00 -16.42 -5.99
C ASP A 96 -2.47 -17.28 -7.18
#